data_659dd7c390232fc950e5c2991189c99a
#
_entry.id   659dd7c390232fc950e5c2991189c99a
#
_cell.length_a   1.000
_cell.length_b   1.000
_cell.length_c   1.000
_cell.angle_alpha   90.00
_cell.angle_beta   90.00
_cell.angle_gamma   90.00
#
_symmetry.space_group_name_H-M   'P 1'
#
loop_
_entity.id
_entity.type
_entity.pdbx_description
1 polymer ?
#
loop_
_entity_poly.entity_id
_entity_poly.type
_entity_poly.pdbx_seq_one_letter_code
_entity_poly.pdbx_strand_id
1 'polypeptide(L)'
;MLDLIIIGAGIVGCQLAYDLSHFKLSICVLEKNVEIMNETSSANSALIHAGYDPEDDTLKAKLNLVGARRYPELCKALNVDYHAVGSLLAAMNADELTSLNELHARAIRRNIQVERLKRNEVIKREPNINPMVIEALYFPTTAIITPWQMGYALMNHAVINGVELRRNEAFVTVEKQDDTYLIHTSRGTIQVRHVINAAGLNAHVIARLQNPLNDYPIQFRKGEYQVSDLEDENYLKHVIYPCPSIKGKGVLALKTIEGNLMFGPTSTIIEDPYDQGTTQTGLNEIEVKISNLIKPLPKSHLIRQFAGVRPSPLSKDFILREDTGWFDCVGIDSPGLASAPGISMYVIENFIHKHFVLEEKEIIPFQWPHRIHPKDERTRSSMIQNKPKMGKIVCVCETVSEQEIIDAIRLPVGARSVKGVKRLTRPGSGRCQGGFCETAVVKLLARELNIHPSEVLYDNEAFLRPYGSKHE
;
A
#
# COMPACT_ATOMS: atom_id res chain seq x y z
N MET A 1 -27.78 -12.39 9.98
CA MET A 1 -27.31 -11.07 10.45
C MET A 1 -25.82 -11.19 10.76
N LEU A 2 -24.99 -10.28 10.25
CA LEU A 2 -23.55 -10.27 10.48
C LEU A 2 -23.19 -9.64 11.83
N ASP A 3 -22.07 -10.06 12.42
CA ASP A 3 -21.52 -9.40 13.62
C ASP A 3 -20.85 -8.08 13.25
N LEU A 4 -20.05 -8.09 12.17
CA LEU A 4 -19.22 -6.96 11.79
C LEU A 4 -19.15 -6.78 10.27
N ILE A 5 -19.22 -5.52 9.84
CA ILE A 5 -18.87 -5.12 8.47
C ILE A 5 -17.67 -4.17 8.49
N ILE A 6 -16.72 -4.37 7.58
CA ILE A 6 -15.59 -3.48 7.34
C ILE A 6 -15.79 -2.84 5.97
N ILE A 7 -15.86 -1.51 5.92
CA ILE A 7 -16.05 -0.77 4.68
C ILE A 7 -14.67 -0.34 4.13
N GLY A 8 -14.28 -0.90 3.01
CA GLY A 8 -13.00 -0.65 2.34
C GLY A 8 -11.97 -1.76 2.54
N ALA A 9 -11.42 -2.27 1.43
CA ALA A 9 -10.34 -3.25 1.39
C ALA A 9 -8.98 -2.61 1.01
N GLY A 10 -8.70 -1.43 1.54
CA GLY A 10 -7.37 -0.87 1.62
C GLY A 10 -6.53 -1.56 2.70
N ILE A 11 -5.29 -1.11 2.93
CA ILE A 11 -4.36 -1.78 3.87
C ILE A 11 -4.94 -1.88 5.30
N VAL A 12 -5.69 -0.87 5.76
CA VAL A 12 -6.30 -0.87 7.10
C VAL A 12 -7.42 -1.92 7.18
N GLY A 13 -8.34 -1.94 6.20
CA GLY A 13 -9.42 -2.93 6.16
C GLY A 13 -8.91 -4.36 5.99
N CYS A 14 -7.87 -4.57 5.15
CA CYS A 14 -7.22 -5.87 4.99
C CYS A 14 -6.56 -6.34 6.30
N GLN A 15 -5.89 -5.44 7.03
CA GLN A 15 -5.25 -5.77 8.29
C GLN A 15 -6.28 -6.12 9.38
N LEU A 16 -7.37 -5.34 9.47
CA LEU A 16 -8.48 -5.64 10.38
C LEU A 16 -9.12 -6.98 10.07
N ALA A 17 -9.41 -7.24 8.79
CA ALA A 17 -9.97 -8.53 8.37
C ALA A 17 -9.06 -9.71 8.73
N TYR A 18 -7.75 -9.56 8.55
CA TYR A 18 -6.75 -10.55 8.95
C TYR A 18 -6.76 -10.82 10.44
N ASP A 19 -6.57 -9.76 11.27
CA ASP A 19 -6.47 -9.92 12.72
C ASP A 19 -7.78 -10.49 13.30
N LEU A 20 -8.95 -10.03 12.82
CA LEU A 20 -10.26 -10.48 13.29
C LEU A 20 -10.65 -11.87 12.75
N SER A 21 -10.06 -12.32 11.64
CA SER A 21 -10.31 -13.66 11.10
C SER A 21 -9.84 -14.80 12.02
N HIS A 22 -9.08 -14.50 13.04
CA HIS A 22 -8.64 -15.47 14.08
C HIS A 22 -9.73 -15.82 15.10
N PHE A 23 -10.83 -15.10 15.08
CA PHE A 23 -11.91 -15.25 16.06
C PHE A 23 -13.21 -15.73 15.41
N LYS A 24 -14.11 -16.30 16.23
CA LYS A 24 -15.44 -16.77 15.81
C LYS A 24 -16.41 -15.60 15.62
N LEU A 25 -16.17 -14.78 14.63
CA LEU A 25 -17.02 -13.66 14.22
C LEU A 25 -17.48 -13.83 12.78
N SER A 26 -18.73 -13.45 12.50
CA SER A 26 -19.25 -13.35 11.12
C SER A 26 -18.92 -11.97 10.57
N ILE A 27 -17.93 -11.91 9.68
CA ILE A 27 -17.35 -10.66 9.16
C ILE A 27 -17.55 -10.56 7.66
N CYS A 28 -17.98 -9.38 7.17
CA CYS A 28 -18.00 -9.03 5.77
C CYS A 28 -17.12 -7.81 5.51
N VAL A 29 -16.34 -7.83 4.43
CA VAL A 29 -15.59 -6.67 3.93
C VAL A 29 -16.22 -6.20 2.62
N LEU A 30 -16.59 -4.92 2.54
CA LEU A 30 -17.09 -4.27 1.33
C LEU A 30 -15.96 -3.52 0.62
N GLU A 31 -15.83 -3.74 -0.69
CA GLU A 31 -14.91 -2.98 -1.55
C GLU A 31 -15.65 -2.52 -2.81
N LYS A 32 -15.64 -1.20 -3.05
CA LYS A 32 -16.29 -0.59 -4.21
C LYS A 32 -15.62 -0.97 -5.54
N ASN A 33 -14.31 -1.20 -5.52
CA ASN A 33 -13.53 -1.54 -6.71
C ASN A 33 -13.55 -3.05 -6.97
N VAL A 34 -13.22 -3.41 -8.20
CA VAL A 34 -13.03 -4.82 -8.62
C VAL A 34 -11.83 -5.45 -7.94
N GLU A 35 -10.79 -4.64 -7.69
CA GLU A 35 -9.58 -5.07 -6.98
C GLU A 35 -9.50 -4.43 -5.60
N ILE A 36 -8.98 -5.18 -4.63
CA ILE A 36 -8.59 -4.64 -3.33
C ILE A 36 -7.32 -3.77 -3.46
N MET A 37 -6.99 -2.98 -2.45
CA MET A 37 -5.78 -2.14 -2.41
C MET A 37 -5.68 -1.16 -3.59
N ASN A 38 -6.79 -0.68 -4.13
CA ASN A 38 -6.79 -0.01 -5.44
C ASN A 38 -6.49 1.49 -5.41
N GLU A 39 -6.63 2.17 -4.27
CA GLU A 39 -6.45 3.64 -4.16
C GLU A 39 -5.16 4.01 -3.41
N THR A 40 -5.22 4.79 -2.36
CA THR A 40 -4.07 5.25 -1.55
C THR A 40 -3.09 4.12 -1.18
N SER A 41 -3.61 2.92 -0.91
CA SER A 41 -2.80 1.77 -0.54
C SER A 41 -1.96 1.19 -1.67
N SER A 42 -2.30 1.46 -2.94
CA SER A 42 -1.55 0.97 -4.12
C SER A 42 -0.50 1.94 -4.61
N ALA A 43 -0.59 3.22 -4.24
CA ALA A 43 0.24 4.30 -4.80
C ALA A 43 0.91 5.09 -3.68
N ASN A 44 1.99 4.54 -3.14
CA ASN A 44 2.77 5.10 -2.04
C ASN A 44 4.25 4.68 -2.16
N SER A 45 5.07 5.09 -1.20
CA SER A 45 6.52 4.81 -1.18
C SER A 45 6.88 3.40 -0.71
N ALA A 46 5.93 2.53 -0.39
CA ALA A 46 6.16 1.15 0.07
C ALA A 46 7.03 1.01 1.34
N LEU A 47 7.05 2.03 2.20
CA LEU A 47 7.96 2.15 3.33
C LEU A 47 7.31 1.77 4.65
N ILE A 48 8.05 0.99 5.43
CA ILE A 48 7.84 0.81 6.86
C ILE A 48 8.79 1.75 7.58
N HIS A 49 8.25 2.89 7.98
CA HIS A 49 9.01 3.98 8.62
C HIS A 49 9.45 3.61 10.03
N ALA A 50 10.65 4.05 10.43
CA ALA A 50 11.19 3.82 11.79
C ALA A 50 10.39 4.52 12.91
N GLY A 51 9.53 5.51 12.61
CA GLY A 51 8.63 6.15 13.58
C GLY A 51 9.13 7.44 14.22
N TYR A 52 10.22 8.03 13.73
CA TYR A 52 10.79 9.26 14.29
C TYR A 52 10.06 10.55 13.88
N ASP A 53 9.40 10.55 12.70
CA ASP A 53 8.91 11.77 12.06
C ASP A 53 7.60 12.34 12.66
N PRO A 54 6.54 11.59 12.95
CA PRO A 54 5.30 12.15 13.51
C PRO A 54 5.55 12.90 14.82
N GLU A 55 4.74 13.92 15.10
CA GLU A 55 4.85 14.70 16.36
C GLU A 55 4.56 13.84 17.58
N ASP A 56 5.14 14.21 18.72
CA ASP A 56 4.92 13.50 19.99
C ASP A 56 3.43 13.60 20.39
N ASP A 57 2.95 12.62 21.13
CA ASP A 57 1.56 12.50 21.64
C ASP A 57 0.46 12.28 20.59
N THR A 58 0.82 12.11 19.30
CA THR A 58 -0.12 11.78 18.24
C THR A 58 -0.39 10.28 18.13
N LEU A 59 -1.56 9.91 17.62
CA LEU A 59 -1.87 8.53 17.22
C LEU A 59 -0.91 8.05 16.13
N LYS A 60 -0.55 8.92 15.19
CA LYS A 60 0.47 8.62 14.15
C LYS A 60 1.77 8.14 14.77
N ALA A 61 2.29 8.81 15.80
CA ALA A 61 3.53 8.43 16.47
C ALA A 61 3.40 7.06 17.16
N LYS A 62 2.35 6.89 17.95
CA LYS A 62 2.09 5.66 18.73
C LYS A 62 1.89 4.46 17.81
N LEU A 63 0.97 4.58 16.84
CA LEU A 63 0.55 3.47 16.00
C LEU A 63 1.58 3.12 14.92
N ASN A 64 2.40 4.08 14.46
CA ASN A 64 3.52 3.77 13.59
C ASN A 64 4.57 2.90 14.30
N LEU A 65 4.93 3.22 15.55
CA LEU A 65 5.89 2.41 16.30
C LEU A 65 5.39 0.99 16.55
N VAL A 66 4.13 0.85 16.96
CA VAL A 66 3.48 -0.45 17.17
C VAL A 66 3.43 -1.24 15.86
N GLY A 67 2.94 -0.60 14.78
CA GLY A 67 2.81 -1.24 13.48
C GLY A 67 4.15 -1.68 12.89
N ALA A 68 5.14 -0.79 12.86
CA ALA A 68 6.46 -1.10 12.32
C ALA A 68 7.14 -2.29 13.01
N ARG A 69 6.95 -2.44 14.32
CA ARG A 69 7.49 -3.59 15.09
C ARG A 69 6.82 -4.92 14.76
N ARG A 70 5.57 -4.93 14.31
CA ARG A 70 4.82 -6.14 13.92
C ARG A 70 5.17 -6.64 12.51
N TYR A 71 5.62 -5.75 11.61
CA TYR A 71 5.84 -6.10 10.21
C TYR A 71 6.79 -7.27 9.96
N PRO A 72 7.95 -7.40 10.63
CA PRO A 72 8.86 -8.51 10.37
C PRO A 72 8.21 -9.89 10.58
N GLU A 73 7.48 -10.05 11.70
CA GLU A 73 6.79 -11.31 12.02
C GLU A 73 5.57 -11.53 11.10
N LEU A 74 4.79 -10.48 10.83
CA LEU A 74 3.65 -10.52 9.93
C LEU A 74 4.07 -10.90 8.50
N CYS A 75 5.12 -10.29 7.97
CA CYS A 75 5.67 -10.61 6.66
C CYS A 75 6.16 -12.06 6.59
N LYS A 76 6.82 -12.53 7.65
CA LYS A 76 7.26 -13.93 7.77
C LYS A 76 6.06 -14.91 7.79
N ALA A 77 5.03 -14.62 8.58
CA ALA A 77 3.84 -15.46 8.69
C ALA A 77 3.06 -15.55 7.36
N LEU A 78 3.01 -14.47 6.60
CA LEU A 78 2.30 -14.36 5.34
C LEU A 78 3.18 -14.61 4.10
N ASN A 79 4.47 -14.92 4.31
CA ASN A 79 5.45 -15.08 3.23
C ASN A 79 5.44 -13.90 2.24
N VAL A 80 5.53 -12.67 2.80
CA VAL A 80 5.66 -11.41 2.07
C VAL A 80 7.08 -10.89 2.23
N ASP A 81 7.69 -10.45 1.13
CA ASP A 81 9.04 -9.93 1.14
C ASP A 81 9.16 -8.67 2.02
N TYR A 82 10.13 -8.69 2.93
CA TYR A 82 10.43 -7.59 3.85
C TYR A 82 11.94 -7.36 3.87
N HIS A 83 12.38 -6.18 3.41
CA HIS A 83 13.80 -5.85 3.39
C HIS A 83 14.08 -4.65 4.31
N ALA A 84 14.76 -4.90 5.43
CA ALA A 84 15.26 -3.85 6.33
C ALA A 84 16.49 -3.19 5.69
N VAL A 85 16.26 -2.29 4.75
CA VAL A 85 17.32 -1.60 3.98
C VAL A 85 17.94 -0.43 4.75
N GLY A 86 17.30 0.01 5.84
CA GLY A 86 17.69 1.21 6.54
C GLY A 86 17.40 2.50 5.77
N SER A 87 17.51 3.63 6.47
CA SER A 87 17.37 4.95 5.83
C SER A 87 18.34 5.97 6.36
N LEU A 88 18.70 6.92 5.50
CA LEU A 88 19.50 8.10 5.81
C LEU A 88 18.61 9.34 5.74
N LEU A 89 18.47 10.05 6.83
CA LEU A 89 17.90 11.39 6.87
C LEU A 89 19.05 12.39 6.77
N ALA A 90 19.22 12.99 5.61
CA ALA A 90 20.41 13.73 5.24
C ALA A 90 20.22 15.24 5.35
N ALA A 91 21.14 15.94 6.03
CA ALA A 91 21.25 17.38 6.03
C ALA A 91 22.26 17.83 4.98
N MET A 92 21.84 18.71 4.05
CA MET A 92 22.65 19.21 2.93
C MET A 92 23.19 20.62 3.19
N ASN A 93 22.64 21.33 4.18
CA ASN A 93 23.04 22.69 4.57
C ASN A 93 22.94 22.88 6.09
N ALA A 94 23.45 24.02 6.59
CA ALA A 94 23.50 24.32 8.02
C ALA A 94 22.10 24.48 8.65
N ASP A 95 21.12 25.01 7.92
CA ASP A 95 19.77 25.23 8.45
C ASP A 95 19.06 23.89 8.73
N GLU A 96 19.35 22.88 7.94
CA GLU A 96 18.80 21.53 8.09
C GLU A 96 19.36 20.79 9.31
N LEU A 97 20.51 21.20 9.86
CA LEU A 97 21.08 20.61 11.08
C LEU A 97 20.19 20.83 12.31
N THR A 98 19.44 21.93 12.36
CA THR A 98 18.48 22.18 13.46
C THR A 98 17.38 21.13 13.46
N SER A 99 16.73 20.92 12.32
CA SER A 99 15.71 19.85 12.14
C SER A 99 16.31 18.46 12.42
N LEU A 100 17.54 18.21 11.98
CA LEU A 100 18.24 16.94 12.22
C LEU A 100 18.44 16.68 13.73
N ASN A 101 18.81 17.72 14.51
CA ASN A 101 18.98 17.64 15.95
C ASN A 101 17.67 17.34 16.68
N GLU A 102 16.59 18.01 16.29
CA GLU A 102 15.25 17.78 16.86
C GLU A 102 14.77 16.34 16.61
N LEU A 103 14.91 15.84 15.37
CA LEU A 103 14.51 14.49 15.00
C LEU A 103 15.41 13.42 15.66
N HIS A 104 16.71 13.71 15.87
CA HIS A 104 17.59 12.84 16.64
C HIS A 104 17.12 12.73 18.10
N ALA A 105 16.88 13.88 18.76
CA ALA A 105 16.37 13.90 20.12
C ALA A 105 15.03 13.16 20.26
N ARG A 106 14.12 13.33 19.28
CA ARG A 106 12.84 12.62 19.22
C ARG A 106 13.02 11.10 19.07
N ALA A 107 13.94 10.67 18.21
CA ALA A 107 14.25 9.25 18.03
C ALA A 107 14.77 8.61 19.32
N ILE A 108 15.66 9.29 20.03
CA ILE A 108 16.19 8.83 21.33
C ILE A 108 15.07 8.72 22.38
N ARG A 109 14.21 9.74 22.51
CA ARG A 109 13.07 9.71 23.46
C ARG A 109 12.13 8.54 23.20
N ARG A 110 11.95 8.15 21.93
CA ARG A 110 11.07 7.04 21.51
C ARG A 110 11.74 5.68 21.52
N ASN A 111 12.99 5.60 21.97
CA ASN A 111 13.80 4.38 21.93
C ASN A 111 13.84 3.76 20.51
N ILE A 112 14.04 4.63 19.49
CA ILE A 112 14.26 4.24 18.11
C ILE A 112 15.76 4.11 17.88
N GLN A 113 16.20 2.99 17.32
CA GLN A 113 17.59 2.79 16.96
C GLN A 113 18.01 3.80 15.90
N VAL A 114 19.02 4.61 16.21
CA VAL A 114 19.53 5.68 15.34
C VAL A 114 21.02 5.87 15.54
N GLU A 115 21.74 6.08 14.44
CA GLU A 115 23.16 6.45 14.43
C GLU A 115 23.31 7.84 13.79
N ARG A 116 24.13 8.71 14.40
CA ARG A 116 24.47 9.99 13.78
C ARG A 116 25.78 9.85 13.02
N LEU A 117 25.75 10.12 11.73
CA LEU A 117 26.87 9.93 10.81
C LEU A 117 27.41 11.26 10.32
N LYS A 118 28.73 11.41 10.36
CA LYS A 118 29.41 12.53 9.73
C LYS A 118 29.58 12.29 8.23
N ARG A 119 29.83 13.35 7.45
CA ARG A 119 29.96 13.34 5.99
C ARG A 119 30.70 12.13 5.43
N ASN A 120 31.91 11.84 5.92
CA ASN A 120 32.72 10.75 5.39
C ASN A 120 32.09 9.36 5.63
N GLU A 121 31.41 9.19 6.77
CA GLU A 121 30.70 7.96 7.11
C GLU A 121 29.46 7.79 6.22
N VAL A 122 28.73 8.89 5.98
CA VAL A 122 27.57 8.91 5.07
C VAL A 122 27.99 8.51 3.66
N ILE A 123 29.03 9.14 3.09
CA ILE A 123 29.53 8.86 1.73
C ILE A 123 30.05 7.43 1.62
N LYS A 124 30.71 6.89 2.65
CA LYS A 124 31.16 5.50 2.68
C LYS A 124 29.99 4.52 2.67
N ARG A 125 28.92 4.83 3.41
CA ARG A 125 27.72 3.99 3.53
C ARG A 125 26.85 4.05 2.27
N GLU A 126 26.67 5.27 1.71
CA GLU A 126 25.88 5.54 0.50
C GLU A 126 26.71 6.35 -0.52
N PRO A 127 27.50 5.67 -1.39
CA PRO A 127 28.44 6.36 -2.29
C PRO A 127 27.78 7.30 -3.31
N ASN A 128 26.50 7.08 -3.62
CA ASN A 128 25.74 7.86 -4.58
C ASN A 128 24.89 8.99 -3.97
N ILE A 129 25.01 9.23 -2.67
CA ILE A 129 24.45 10.45 -2.07
C ILE A 129 25.16 11.70 -2.62
N ASN A 130 24.46 12.83 -2.65
CA ASN A 130 25.06 14.10 -3.05
C ASN A 130 26.26 14.44 -2.14
N PRO A 131 27.46 14.72 -2.68
CA PRO A 131 28.67 15.01 -1.90
C PRO A 131 28.56 16.29 -1.03
N MET A 132 27.55 17.12 -1.21
CA MET A 132 27.26 18.27 -0.35
C MET A 132 26.70 17.90 1.02
N VAL A 133 26.36 16.64 1.26
CA VAL A 133 25.87 16.16 2.57
C VAL A 133 26.81 16.56 3.70
N ILE A 134 26.24 17.10 4.78
CA ILE A 134 26.99 17.53 5.98
C ILE A 134 26.98 16.42 7.04
N GLU A 135 25.79 15.95 7.39
CA GLU A 135 25.54 14.89 8.36
C GLU A 135 24.28 14.13 7.97
N ALA A 136 24.09 12.95 8.54
CA ALA A 136 22.84 12.22 8.43
C ALA A 136 22.51 11.45 9.71
N LEU A 137 21.21 11.17 9.91
CA LEU A 137 20.77 10.16 10.86
C LEU A 137 20.48 8.86 10.09
N TYR A 138 21.08 7.77 10.54
CA TYR A 138 20.81 6.45 9.99
C TYR A 138 19.86 5.68 10.89
N PHE A 139 18.77 5.19 10.29
CA PHE A 139 17.73 4.38 10.95
C PHE A 139 17.76 2.96 10.36
N PRO A 140 18.38 1.99 11.03
CA PRO A 140 18.53 0.63 10.48
C PRO A 140 17.21 -0.14 10.35
N THR A 141 16.18 0.24 11.09
CA THR A 141 14.88 -0.45 11.12
C THR A 141 13.92 -0.03 10.01
N THR A 142 14.26 1.00 9.22
CA THR A 142 13.45 1.35 8.04
C THR A 142 13.48 0.21 7.04
N ALA A 143 12.30 -0.21 6.60
CA ALA A 143 12.16 -1.31 5.65
C ALA A 143 11.30 -0.94 4.45
N ILE A 144 11.40 -1.77 3.42
CA ILE A 144 10.54 -1.73 2.23
C ILE A 144 9.76 -3.04 2.12
N ILE A 145 8.53 -2.95 1.60
CA ILE A 145 7.65 -4.08 1.29
C ILE A 145 6.98 -3.86 -0.07
N THR A 146 6.23 -4.85 -0.55
CA THR A 146 5.27 -4.65 -1.65
C THR A 146 3.87 -4.47 -1.05
N PRO A 147 3.28 -3.24 -1.03
CA PRO A 147 2.04 -2.96 -0.30
C PRO A 147 0.85 -3.80 -0.76
N TRP A 148 0.69 -3.96 -2.09
CA TRP A 148 -0.40 -4.78 -2.64
C TRP A 148 -0.21 -6.27 -2.32
N GLN A 149 1.01 -6.81 -2.36
CA GLN A 149 1.27 -8.19 -1.96
C GLN A 149 0.87 -8.41 -0.49
N MET A 150 1.21 -7.46 0.39
CA MET A 150 0.78 -7.50 1.79
C MET A 150 -0.74 -7.50 1.91
N GLY A 151 -1.44 -6.56 1.27
CA GLY A 151 -2.91 -6.48 1.33
C GLY A 151 -3.59 -7.75 0.80
N TYR A 152 -3.10 -8.30 -0.33
CA TYR A 152 -3.62 -9.56 -0.87
C TYR A 152 -3.33 -10.75 0.04
N ALA A 153 -2.17 -10.83 0.69
CA ALA A 153 -1.85 -11.89 1.64
C ALA A 153 -2.79 -11.86 2.86
N LEU A 154 -2.97 -10.67 3.45
CA LEU A 154 -3.88 -10.43 4.57
C LEU A 154 -5.32 -10.85 4.22
N MET A 155 -5.82 -10.38 3.07
CA MET A 155 -7.21 -10.65 2.68
C MET A 155 -7.44 -12.10 2.24
N ASN A 156 -6.48 -12.73 1.53
CA ASN A 156 -6.59 -14.17 1.20
C ASN A 156 -6.61 -15.01 2.47
N HIS A 157 -5.75 -14.70 3.45
CA HIS A 157 -5.78 -15.36 4.76
C HIS A 157 -7.15 -15.19 5.44
N ALA A 158 -7.68 -13.97 5.47
CA ALA A 158 -8.96 -13.67 6.09
C ALA A 158 -10.12 -14.45 5.42
N VAL A 159 -10.16 -14.49 4.09
CA VAL A 159 -11.20 -15.18 3.31
C VAL A 159 -11.14 -16.70 3.51
N ILE A 160 -9.94 -17.31 3.50
CA ILE A 160 -9.76 -18.75 3.79
C ILE A 160 -10.27 -19.08 5.19
N ASN A 161 -10.19 -18.13 6.12
CA ASN A 161 -10.64 -18.26 7.50
C ASN A 161 -12.06 -17.69 7.74
N GLY A 162 -12.88 -17.59 6.68
CA GLY A 162 -14.32 -17.39 6.79
C GLY A 162 -14.78 -15.93 6.74
N VAL A 163 -13.91 -14.95 6.46
CA VAL A 163 -14.33 -13.59 6.17
C VAL A 163 -14.94 -13.52 4.77
N GLU A 164 -16.14 -12.96 4.65
CA GLU A 164 -16.78 -12.69 3.36
C GLU A 164 -16.17 -11.43 2.73
N LEU A 165 -15.72 -11.50 1.50
CA LEU A 165 -15.27 -10.32 0.74
C LEU A 165 -16.23 -10.05 -0.43
N ARG A 166 -16.87 -8.88 -0.42
CA ARG A 166 -17.74 -8.39 -1.50
C ARG A 166 -17.02 -7.28 -2.25
N ARG A 167 -16.49 -7.61 -3.43
CA ARG A 167 -15.84 -6.65 -4.34
C ARG A 167 -16.83 -6.12 -5.37
N ASN A 168 -16.52 -4.96 -5.95
CA ASN A 168 -17.39 -4.24 -6.89
C ASN A 168 -18.77 -4.00 -6.26
N GLU A 169 -18.79 -3.73 -4.94
CA GLU A 169 -20.00 -3.44 -4.16
C GLU A 169 -19.73 -2.22 -3.25
N ALA A 170 -20.24 -1.08 -3.68
CA ALA A 170 -20.06 0.19 -2.98
C ALA A 170 -21.05 0.34 -1.82
N PHE A 171 -20.57 0.86 -0.67
CA PHE A 171 -21.45 1.44 0.34
C PHE A 171 -22.19 2.66 -0.25
N VAL A 172 -23.48 2.78 -0.02
CA VAL A 172 -24.33 3.89 -0.51
C VAL A 172 -24.81 4.75 0.66
N THR A 173 -25.49 4.14 1.63
CA THR A 173 -25.98 4.83 2.83
C THR A 173 -26.22 3.83 3.96
N VAL A 174 -26.61 4.33 5.12
CA VAL A 174 -26.88 3.53 6.32
C VAL A 174 -28.11 4.04 7.04
N GLU A 175 -28.86 3.10 7.62
CA GLU A 175 -29.94 3.38 8.58
C GLU A 175 -29.63 2.68 9.89
N LYS A 176 -29.75 3.40 11.00
CA LYS A 176 -29.64 2.79 12.34
C LYS A 176 -30.99 2.22 12.73
N GLN A 177 -31.01 0.95 13.12
CA GLN A 177 -32.22 0.23 13.55
C GLN A 177 -31.93 -0.38 14.95
N ASP A 178 -32.40 0.29 16.00
CA ASP A 178 -32.14 -0.08 17.40
C ASP A 178 -30.62 -0.31 17.66
N ASP A 179 -30.23 -1.57 17.93
CA ASP A 179 -28.86 -1.98 18.21
C ASP A 179 -28.12 -2.50 16.96
N THR A 180 -28.68 -2.30 15.75
CA THR A 180 -28.13 -2.77 14.47
C THR A 180 -28.08 -1.67 13.44
N TYR A 181 -27.38 -1.95 12.35
CA TYR A 181 -27.31 -1.08 11.17
C TYR A 181 -27.83 -1.82 9.95
N LEU A 182 -28.63 -1.14 9.13
CA LEU A 182 -28.99 -1.57 7.79
C LEU A 182 -28.10 -0.81 6.78
N ILE A 183 -27.13 -1.51 6.22
CA ILE A 183 -26.20 -0.96 5.23
C ILE A 183 -26.82 -1.14 3.85
N HIS A 184 -27.04 -0.03 3.13
CA HIS A 184 -27.43 -0.05 1.72
C HIS A 184 -26.16 -0.02 0.87
N THR A 185 -26.05 -0.97 -0.04
CA THR A 185 -24.96 -1.09 -0.99
C THR A 185 -25.45 -0.92 -2.42
N SER A 186 -24.53 -0.82 -3.38
CA SER A 186 -24.88 -0.80 -4.81
C SER A 186 -25.55 -2.09 -5.33
N ARG A 187 -25.60 -3.15 -4.51
CA ARG A 187 -26.15 -4.46 -4.87
C ARG A 187 -27.24 -4.99 -3.94
N GLY A 188 -27.62 -4.22 -2.93
CA GLY A 188 -28.67 -4.63 -1.99
C GLY A 188 -28.45 -4.08 -0.59
N THR A 189 -29.01 -4.76 0.40
CA THR A 189 -28.93 -4.35 1.81
C THR A 189 -28.32 -5.44 2.68
N ILE A 190 -27.62 -5.03 3.74
CA ILE A 190 -26.95 -5.93 4.69
C ILE A 190 -27.30 -5.47 6.09
N GLN A 191 -27.86 -6.36 6.92
CA GLN A 191 -28.06 -6.09 8.33
C GLN A 191 -26.85 -6.56 9.15
N VAL A 192 -26.33 -5.69 10.01
CA VAL A 192 -25.12 -5.91 10.79
C VAL A 192 -25.22 -5.28 12.16
N ARG A 193 -24.54 -5.87 13.16
CA ARG A 193 -24.49 -5.32 14.53
C ARG A 193 -23.52 -4.14 14.63
N HIS A 194 -22.32 -4.27 14.08
CA HIS A 194 -21.27 -3.26 14.21
C HIS A 194 -20.59 -2.98 12.87
N VAL A 195 -20.04 -1.77 12.73
CA VAL A 195 -19.41 -1.30 11.51
C VAL A 195 -18.05 -0.71 11.79
N ILE A 196 -17.05 -1.01 10.94
CA ILE A 196 -15.77 -0.30 10.89
C ILE A 196 -15.67 0.38 9.53
N ASN A 197 -15.57 1.69 9.53
CA ASN A 197 -15.34 2.51 8.36
C ASN A 197 -13.84 2.66 8.13
N ALA A 198 -13.29 1.92 7.17
CA ALA A 198 -11.90 1.97 6.72
C ALA A 198 -11.81 2.38 5.23
N ALA A 199 -12.75 3.23 4.78
CA ALA A 199 -12.98 3.56 3.37
C ALA A 199 -11.99 4.59 2.77
N GLY A 200 -10.85 4.84 3.41
CA GLY A 200 -9.75 5.64 2.89
C GLY A 200 -10.19 7.06 2.45
N LEU A 201 -10.10 7.35 1.15
CA LEU A 201 -10.47 8.66 0.58
C LEU A 201 -11.93 9.05 0.87
N ASN A 202 -12.83 8.08 1.04
CA ASN A 202 -14.26 8.32 1.29
C ASN A 202 -14.67 8.19 2.76
N ALA A 203 -13.75 7.86 3.65
CA ALA A 203 -14.10 7.55 5.05
C ALA A 203 -14.80 8.72 5.76
N HIS A 204 -14.40 9.97 5.50
CA HIS A 204 -15.03 11.18 6.07
C HIS A 204 -16.45 11.41 5.56
N VAL A 205 -16.73 11.07 4.28
CA VAL A 205 -18.07 11.17 3.70
C VAL A 205 -18.99 10.12 4.34
N ILE A 206 -18.50 8.87 4.47
CA ILE A 206 -19.24 7.77 5.08
C ILE A 206 -19.54 8.06 6.56
N ALA A 207 -18.56 8.61 7.29
CA ALA A 207 -18.76 9.02 8.68
C ALA A 207 -19.89 10.05 8.81
N ARG A 208 -19.96 11.03 7.91
CA ARG A 208 -21.03 12.04 7.87
C ARG A 208 -22.39 11.46 7.49
N LEU A 209 -22.43 10.44 6.62
CA LEU A 209 -23.66 9.73 6.30
C LEU A 209 -24.22 8.94 7.49
N GLN A 210 -23.34 8.41 8.33
CA GLN A 210 -23.73 7.74 9.57
C GLN A 210 -24.21 8.71 10.63
N ASN A 211 -23.49 9.81 10.84
CA ASN A 211 -23.87 10.86 11.78
C ASN A 211 -23.44 12.23 11.23
N PRO A 212 -24.39 13.12 10.88
CA PRO A 212 -24.07 14.45 10.34
C PRO A 212 -23.17 15.32 11.23
N LEU A 213 -23.07 15.02 12.52
CA LEU A 213 -22.18 15.72 13.46
C LEU A 213 -20.72 15.26 13.35
N ASN A 214 -20.45 14.15 12.65
CA ASN A 214 -19.11 13.64 12.37
C ASN A 214 -18.49 14.42 11.18
N ASP A 215 -18.15 15.69 11.44
CA ASP A 215 -17.46 16.53 10.46
C ASP A 215 -15.95 16.44 10.66
N TYR A 216 -15.31 15.63 9.79
CA TYR A 216 -13.87 15.44 9.79
C TYR A 216 -13.25 16.17 8.58
N PRO A 217 -12.67 17.35 8.77
CA PRO A 217 -12.12 18.13 7.66
C PRO A 217 -10.86 17.45 7.10
N ILE A 218 -10.95 17.04 5.84
CA ILE A 218 -9.90 16.36 5.08
C ILE A 218 -9.41 17.23 3.94
N GLN A 219 -8.10 17.26 3.74
CA GLN A 219 -7.44 17.84 2.60
C GLN A 219 -6.80 16.73 1.76
N PHE A 220 -7.07 16.70 0.46
CA PHE A 220 -6.47 15.72 -0.43
C PHE A 220 -5.09 16.20 -0.89
N ARG A 221 -4.07 15.33 -0.70
CA ARG A 221 -2.69 15.60 -1.12
C ARG A 221 -2.23 14.57 -2.12
N LYS A 222 -2.00 15.02 -3.37
CA LYS A 222 -1.43 14.20 -4.42
C LYS A 222 0.09 14.13 -4.28
N GLY A 223 0.64 12.92 -4.38
CA GLY A 223 2.07 12.65 -4.44
C GLY A 223 2.40 11.96 -5.74
N GLU A 224 3.26 12.57 -6.54
CA GLU A 224 3.72 12.04 -7.82
C GLU A 224 5.07 11.35 -7.66
N TYR A 225 5.31 10.31 -8.48
CA TYR A 225 6.49 9.45 -8.41
C TYR A 225 7.06 9.18 -9.80
N GLN A 226 8.36 8.95 -9.86
CA GLN A 226 9.09 8.40 -11.01
C GLN A 226 9.76 7.09 -10.63
N VAL A 227 9.78 6.13 -11.57
CA VAL A 227 10.40 4.80 -11.38
C VAL A 227 11.38 4.53 -12.49
N SER A 228 12.60 4.09 -12.12
CA SER A 228 13.64 3.68 -13.06
C SER A 228 13.53 2.21 -13.47
N ASP A 229 14.31 1.83 -14.47
CA ASP A 229 14.53 0.42 -14.83
C ASP A 229 15.46 -0.28 -13.81
N LEU A 230 15.55 -1.60 -13.90
CA LEU A 230 16.39 -2.46 -13.05
C LEU A 230 17.91 -2.26 -13.29
N GLU A 231 18.32 -1.63 -14.38
CA GLU A 231 19.73 -1.33 -14.66
C GLU A 231 20.43 -0.55 -13.54
N ASP A 232 19.64 0.19 -12.75
CA ASP A 232 20.12 1.01 -11.63
C ASP A 232 19.98 0.31 -10.26
N GLU A 233 19.74 -1.00 -10.18
CA GLU A 233 19.41 -1.73 -8.95
C GLU A 233 20.44 -1.56 -7.82
N ASN A 234 21.72 -1.39 -8.16
CA ASN A 234 22.81 -1.23 -7.19
C ASN A 234 23.18 0.23 -6.91
N TYR A 235 22.43 1.20 -7.50
CA TYR A 235 22.72 2.62 -7.35
C TYR A 235 22.48 3.13 -5.92
N LEU A 236 21.39 2.71 -5.27
CA LEU A 236 21.07 3.04 -3.89
C LEU A 236 21.07 1.78 -3.01
N LYS A 237 21.66 1.92 -1.82
CA LYS A 237 21.67 0.87 -0.79
C LYS A 237 20.60 1.09 0.27
N HIS A 238 20.26 2.36 0.54
CA HIS A 238 19.36 2.79 1.59
C HIS A 238 18.29 3.71 1.04
N VAL A 239 17.22 3.89 1.81
CA VAL A 239 16.27 4.98 1.58
C VAL A 239 16.91 6.30 1.96
N ILE A 240 16.87 7.30 1.10
CA ILE A 240 17.46 8.62 1.38
C ILE A 240 16.33 9.65 1.50
N TYR A 241 16.24 10.28 2.66
CA TYR A 241 15.32 11.38 2.95
C TYR A 241 16.09 12.69 3.02
N PRO A 242 15.59 13.78 2.45
CA PRO A 242 16.02 15.11 2.84
C PRO A 242 15.49 15.44 4.24
N CYS A 243 16.13 16.35 4.94
CA CYS A 243 15.56 16.91 6.16
C CYS A 243 14.21 17.59 5.87
N PRO A 244 13.20 17.41 6.74
CA PRO A 244 11.91 18.06 6.58
C PRO A 244 12.06 19.58 6.56
N SER A 245 11.26 20.23 5.73
CA SER A 245 11.12 21.67 5.68
C SER A 245 9.68 22.09 6.01
N ILE A 246 9.42 23.39 6.10
CA ILE A 246 8.06 23.96 6.28
C ILE A 246 7.09 23.42 5.21
N LYS A 247 7.60 23.05 4.02
CA LYS A 247 6.82 22.49 2.90
C LYS A 247 6.52 20.99 3.01
N GLY A 248 7.03 20.29 4.05
CA GLY A 248 6.84 18.85 4.29
C GLY A 248 8.11 18.01 4.22
N LYS A 249 7.92 16.68 4.13
CA LYS A 249 9.01 15.67 4.21
C LYS A 249 9.98 15.67 3.01
N GLY A 250 9.65 16.37 1.93
CA GLY A 250 10.43 16.39 0.71
C GLY A 250 10.32 15.12 -0.15
N VAL A 251 10.96 15.17 -1.33
CA VAL A 251 11.08 14.04 -2.27
C VAL A 251 12.21 13.14 -1.82
N LEU A 252 11.96 11.86 -1.70
CA LEU A 252 12.93 10.85 -1.28
C LEU A 252 13.39 9.98 -2.45
N ALA A 253 14.50 9.29 -2.28
CA ALA A 253 15.02 8.30 -3.18
C ALA A 253 15.11 6.94 -2.49
N LEU A 254 14.63 5.88 -3.14
CA LEU A 254 14.68 4.53 -2.61
C LEU A 254 14.80 3.48 -3.70
N LYS A 255 15.17 2.27 -3.31
CA LYS A 255 15.07 1.06 -4.13
C LYS A 255 13.83 0.26 -3.69
N THR A 256 13.01 -0.20 -4.63
CA THR A 256 11.88 -1.09 -4.36
C THR A 256 12.33 -2.51 -4.05
N ILE A 257 11.43 -3.37 -3.58
CA ILE A 257 11.72 -4.80 -3.35
C ILE A 257 12.28 -5.46 -4.61
N GLU A 258 11.78 -5.07 -5.75
CA GLU A 258 12.14 -5.67 -7.03
C GLU A 258 13.42 -5.07 -7.66
N GLY A 259 14.01 -4.05 -7.03
CA GLY A 259 15.27 -3.45 -7.46
C GLY A 259 15.14 -2.14 -8.25
N ASN A 260 13.95 -1.76 -8.70
CA ASN A 260 13.75 -0.47 -9.36
C ASN A 260 14.05 0.69 -8.41
N LEU A 261 14.65 1.78 -8.90
CA LEU A 261 14.70 3.02 -8.13
C LEU A 261 13.36 3.76 -8.24
N MET A 262 12.95 4.37 -7.15
CA MET A 262 11.75 5.18 -7.09
C MET A 262 12.05 6.52 -6.43
N PHE A 263 11.53 7.60 -7.04
CA PHE A 263 11.70 8.97 -6.62
C PHE A 263 10.34 9.62 -6.40
N GLY A 264 10.18 10.34 -5.32
CA GLY A 264 8.90 10.92 -4.90
C GLY A 264 8.68 10.73 -3.38
N PRO A 265 7.51 11.10 -2.87
CA PRO A 265 6.45 11.82 -3.57
C PRO A 265 6.66 13.33 -3.62
N THR A 266 5.95 13.98 -4.54
CA THR A 266 5.59 15.40 -4.38
C THR A 266 4.49 15.57 -3.34
N SER A 267 4.06 16.81 -3.07
CA SER A 267 2.96 17.06 -2.14
C SER A 267 2.13 18.27 -2.59
N THR A 268 1.17 18.04 -3.47
CA THR A 268 0.29 19.04 -4.02
C THR A 268 -1.13 18.88 -3.47
N ILE A 269 -1.74 19.97 -3.01
CA ILE A 269 -3.15 19.99 -2.59
C ILE A 269 -4.01 19.95 -3.86
N ILE A 270 -5.02 19.10 -3.87
CA ILE A 270 -5.96 18.94 -4.99
C ILE A 270 -7.40 18.92 -4.46
N GLU A 271 -8.34 19.24 -5.34
CA GLU A 271 -9.76 19.21 -5.03
C GLU A 271 -10.39 17.87 -5.33
N ASP A 272 -10.05 17.26 -6.48
CA ASP A 272 -10.54 15.94 -6.88
C ASP A 272 -9.72 14.82 -6.21
N PRO A 273 -10.32 14.04 -5.28
CA PRO A 273 -9.64 12.92 -4.60
C PRO A 273 -9.25 11.77 -5.54
N TYR A 274 -9.76 11.76 -6.76
CA TYR A 274 -9.52 10.70 -7.74
C TYR A 274 -8.52 11.12 -8.84
N ASP A 275 -7.99 12.35 -8.81
CA ASP A 275 -6.93 12.77 -9.73
C ASP A 275 -5.61 12.03 -9.44
N GLN A 276 -5.38 10.96 -10.20
CA GLN A 276 -4.16 10.15 -10.19
C GLN A 276 -3.23 10.47 -11.37
N GLY A 277 -3.48 11.56 -12.09
CA GLY A 277 -2.63 12.03 -13.17
C GLY A 277 -1.31 12.61 -12.67
N THR A 278 -0.20 12.34 -13.37
CA THR A 278 1.07 13.05 -13.16
C THR A 278 1.11 14.35 -13.97
N THR A 279 1.82 15.35 -13.46
CA THR A 279 1.95 16.66 -14.11
C THR A 279 3.41 16.98 -14.44
N GLN A 280 3.65 17.73 -15.50
CA GLN A 280 5.00 18.17 -15.85
C GLN A 280 5.66 18.95 -14.71
N THR A 281 4.87 19.77 -13.99
CA THR A 281 5.37 20.54 -12.84
C THR A 281 5.81 19.62 -11.71
N GLY A 282 5.03 18.59 -11.36
CA GLY A 282 5.38 17.63 -10.31
C GLY A 282 6.60 16.78 -10.68
N LEU A 283 6.69 16.36 -11.95
CA LEU A 283 7.85 15.60 -12.44
C LEU A 283 9.13 16.43 -12.43
N ASN A 284 9.05 17.70 -12.83
CA ASN A 284 10.18 18.63 -12.75
C ASN A 284 10.60 18.89 -11.30
N GLU A 285 9.62 18.99 -10.37
CA GLU A 285 9.91 19.11 -8.94
C GLU A 285 10.71 17.91 -8.42
N ILE A 286 10.34 16.69 -8.82
CA ILE A 286 11.08 15.48 -8.46
C ILE A 286 12.51 15.55 -8.97
N GLU A 287 12.73 15.86 -10.25
CA GLU A 287 14.06 15.96 -10.85
C GLU A 287 14.96 16.96 -10.10
N VAL A 288 14.45 18.16 -9.81
CA VAL A 288 15.21 19.19 -9.10
C VAL A 288 15.56 18.75 -7.68
N LYS A 289 14.60 18.18 -6.93
CA LYS A 289 14.84 17.76 -5.55
C LYS A 289 15.76 16.56 -5.45
N ILE A 290 15.64 15.61 -6.36
CA ILE A 290 16.50 14.42 -6.40
C ILE A 290 17.94 14.78 -6.77
N SER A 291 18.19 15.72 -7.68
CA SER A 291 19.55 16.17 -8.02
C SER A 291 20.27 16.83 -6.83
N ASN A 292 19.52 17.37 -5.88
CA ASN A 292 20.08 17.90 -4.62
C ASN A 292 20.36 16.79 -3.58
N LEU A 293 19.77 15.60 -3.73
CA LEU A 293 19.84 14.53 -2.75
C LEU A 293 20.84 13.43 -3.12
N ILE A 294 20.88 13.08 -4.40
CA ILE A 294 21.77 12.03 -4.94
C ILE A 294 22.53 12.53 -6.16
N LYS A 295 23.58 11.81 -6.55
CA LYS A 295 24.29 12.04 -7.82
C LYS A 295 23.33 11.86 -8.99
N PRO A 296 23.59 12.51 -10.15
CA PRO A 296 22.72 12.43 -11.32
C PRO A 296 22.52 11.00 -11.83
N LEU A 297 21.27 10.68 -12.19
CA LEU A 297 20.88 9.46 -12.89
C LEU A 297 20.67 9.73 -14.37
N PRO A 298 20.95 8.75 -15.24
CA PRO A 298 20.57 8.85 -16.65
C PRO A 298 19.05 8.91 -16.81
N LYS A 299 18.51 9.97 -17.45
CA LYS A 299 17.04 10.13 -17.65
C LYS A 299 16.43 9.03 -18.53
N SER A 300 17.23 8.41 -19.40
CA SER A 300 16.81 7.32 -20.27
C SER A 300 16.35 6.05 -19.54
N HIS A 301 16.64 5.95 -18.24
CA HIS A 301 16.29 4.80 -17.42
C HIS A 301 14.92 4.91 -16.75
N LEU A 302 14.21 6.04 -16.88
CA LEU A 302 12.86 6.18 -16.34
C LEU A 302 11.84 5.42 -17.20
N ILE A 303 11.14 4.45 -16.60
CA ILE A 303 10.18 3.58 -17.30
C ILE A 303 8.72 3.84 -16.93
N ARG A 304 8.47 4.49 -15.78
CA ARG A 304 7.12 4.71 -15.30
C ARG A 304 6.99 5.96 -14.43
N GLN A 305 5.80 6.54 -14.48
CA GLN A 305 5.33 7.61 -13.60
C GLN A 305 3.97 7.21 -13.03
N PHE A 306 3.67 7.62 -11.81
CA PHE A 306 2.36 7.42 -11.19
C PHE A 306 2.12 8.46 -10.09
N ALA A 307 0.86 8.60 -9.69
CA ALA A 307 0.49 9.43 -8.56
C ALA A 307 -0.45 8.70 -7.62
N GLY A 308 -0.42 9.09 -6.34
CA GLY A 308 -1.32 8.61 -5.32
C GLY A 308 -1.87 9.76 -4.48
N VAL A 309 -3.14 9.64 -4.07
CA VAL A 309 -3.81 10.65 -3.26
C VAL A 309 -3.92 10.20 -1.82
N ARG A 310 -3.64 11.10 -0.90
CA ARG A 310 -3.69 10.89 0.55
C ARG A 310 -4.78 11.74 1.19
N PRO A 311 -5.70 11.15 1.99
CA PRO A 311 -6.68 11.91 2.77
C PRO A 311 -6.02 12.47 4.03
N SER A 312 -5.46 13.68 3.96
CA SER A 312 -4.74 14.29 5.08
C SER A 312 -5.70 15.09 5.97
N PRO A 313 -5.86 14.73 7.24
CA PRO A 313 -6.72 15.47 8.15
C PRO A 313 -6.11 16.82 8.53
N LEU A 314 -6.94 17.87 8.64
CA LEU A 314 -6.48 19.18 9.07
C LEU A 314 -5.97 19.18 10.52
N SER A 315 -6.42 18.25 11.35
CA SER A 315 -5.87 17.99 12.69
C SER A 315 -4.44 17.48 12.70
N LYS A 316 -3.90 17.08 11.53
CA LYS A 316 -2.58 16.46 11.32
C LYS A 316 -2.38 15.11 12.01
N ASP A 317 -3.41 14.53 12.63
CA ASP A 317 -3.35 13.21 13.26
C ASP A 317 -4.44 12.27 12.71
N PHE A 318 -4.30 10.96 12.90
CA PHE A 318 -5.35 9.99 12.56
C PHE A 318 -6.61 10.24 13.39
N ILE A 319 -7.76 10.07 12.77
CA ILE A 319 -9.06 10.16 13.43
C ILE A 319 -9.59 8.74 13.59
N LEU A 320 -9.49 8.22 14.81
CA LEU A 320 -9.95 6.90 15.22
C LEU A 320 -11.01 7.09 16.31
N ARG A 321 -12.28 6.94 15.96
CA ARG A 321 -13.39 7.31 16.83
C ARG A 321 -14.54 6.32 16.75
N GLU A 322 -15.07 5.96 17.92
CA GLU A 322 -16.29 5.18 18.07
C GLU A 322 -17.50 6.08 18.24
N ASP A 323 -18.60 5.71 17.61
CA ASP A 323 -19.94 6.29 17.82
C ASP A 323 -21.00 5.16 17.78
N THR A 324 -21.49 4.76 18.95
CA THR A 324 -22.62 3.82 19.12
C THR A 324 -22.56 2.53 18.30
N GLY A 325 -21.43 1.82 18.34
CA GLY A 325 -21.24 0.55 17.60
C GLY A 325 -20.75 0.73 16.17
N TRP A 326 -20.40 1.96 15.80
CA TRP A 326 -19.73 2.34 14.56
C TRP A 326 -18.33 2.88 14.89
N PHE A 327 -17.31 2.43 14.16
CA PHE A 327 -15.94 2.90 14.36
C PHE A 327 -15.38 3.51 13.08
N ASP A 328 -14.94 4.76 13.16
CA ASP A 328 -14.35 5.50 12.04
C ASP A 328 -12.82 5.45 12.07
N CYS A 329 -12.21 5.04 10.94
CA CYS A 329 -10.79 5.18 10.63
C CYS A 329 -10.63 6.21 9.51
N VAL A 330 -10.60 7.49 9.86
CA VAL A 330 -10.59 8.62 8.91
C VAL A 330 -9.23 9.30 8.89
N GLY A 331 -8.86 9.83 7.73
CA GLY A 331 -7.64 10.60 7.58
C GLY A 331 -6.35 9.78 7.70
N ILE A 332 -6.38 8.52 7.28
CA ILE A 332 -5.21 7.65 7.34
C ILE A 332 -4.29 7.94 6.14
N ASP A 333 -3.49 8.98 6.28
CA ASP A 333 -2.42 9.37 5.35
C ASP A 333 -1.06 8.76 5.79
N SER A 334 0.06 9.35 5.41
CA SER A 334 1.39 8.90 5.88
C SER A 334 1.57 9.16 7.39
N PRO A 335 2.02 8.13 8.16
CA PRO A 335 2.56 6.82 7.79
C PRO A 335 1.56 5.65 7.82
N GLY A 336 0.38 5.77 7.25
CA GLY A 336 -0.72 4.80 7.33
C GLY A 336 -0.34 3.35 7.01
N LEU A 337 0.48 3.10 5.97
CA LEU A 337 0.96 1.76 5.65
C LEU A 337 1.70 1.15 6.85
N ALA A 338 2.72 1.83 7.36
CA ALA A 338 3.51 1.36 8.50
C ALA A 338 2.68 1.26 9.80
N SER A 339 1.60 2.04 9.90
CA SER A 339 0.71 2.07 11.07
C SER A 339 -0.42 1.06 11.01
N ALA A 340 -0.71 0.44 9.87
CA ALA A 340 -1.90 -0.40 9.69
C ALA A 340 -2.03 -1.52 10.77
N PRO A 341 -0.96 -2.27 11.12
CA PRO A 341 -1.05 -3.24 12.21
C PRO A 341 -1.32 -2.60 13.58
N GLY A 342 -0.77 -1.40 13.83
CA GLY A 342 -1.03 -0.65 15.06
C GLY A 342 -2.46 -0.10 15.12
N ILE A 343 -3.00 0.37 13.98
CA ILE A 343 -4.40 0.82 13.87
C ILE A 343 -5.34 -0.35 14.16
N SER A 344 -5.08 -1.52 13.59
CA SER A 344 -5.89 -2.72 13.84
C SER A 344 -5.90 -3.11 15.32
N MET A 345 -4.75 -3.12 15.97
CA MET A 345 -4.67 -3.37 17.42
C MET A 345 -5.47 -2.33 18.21
N TYR A 346 -5.32 -1.06 17.87
CA TYR A 346 -6.07 0.01 18.55
C TYR A 346 -7.59 -0.16 18.42
N VAL A 347 -8.08 -0.53 17.22
CA VAL A 347 -9.49 -0.80 16.97
C VAL A 347 -9.96 -2.02 17.78
N ILE A 348 -9.17 -3.08 17.83
CA ILE A 348 -9.50 -4.28 18.61
C ILE A 348 -9.60 -3.94 20.10
N GLU A 349 -8.63 -3.22 20.65
CA GLU A 349 -8.61 -2.86 22.08
C GLU A 349 -9.72 -1.88 22.46
N ASN A 350 -9.99 -0.86 21.61
CA ASN A 350 -10.87 0.25 21.97
C ASN A 350 -12.30 0.11 21.45
N PHE A 351 -12.57 -0.84 20.55
CA PHE A 351 -13.89 -1.07 19.98
C PHE A 351 -14.31 -2.54 20.09
N ILE A 352 -13.56 -3.47 19.51
CA ILE A 352 -14.00 -4.86 19.41
C ILE A 352 -14.19 -5.48 20.79
N HIS A 353 -13.23 -5.32 21.72
CA HIS A 353 -13.32 -5.86 23.08
C HIS A 353 -14.48 -5.27 23.93
N LYS A 354 -15.04 -4.12 23.53
CA LYS A 354 -16.22 -3.55 24.22
C LYS A 354 -17.53 -4.22 23.79
N HIS A 355 -17.57 -4.74 22.56
CA HIS A 355 -18.80 -5.24 21.95
C HIS A 355 -18.82 -6.76 21.79
N PHE A 356 -17.65 -7.42 21.85
CA PHE A 356 -17.52 -8.86 21.61
C PHE A 356 -16.64 -9.54 22.67
N VAL A 357 -17.07 -10.72 23.09
CA VAL A 357 -16.20 -11.70 23.74
C VAL A 357 -15.52 -12.48 22.63
N LEU A 358 -14.22 -12.32 22.47
CA LEU A 358 -13.46 -12.95 21.40
C LEU A 358 -13.13 -14.40 21.73
N GLU A 359 -13.64 -15.32 20.93
CA GLU A 359 -13.30 -16.74 20.99
C GLU A 359 -12.38 -17.08 19.81
N GLU A 360 -11.18 -17.58 20.09
CA GLU A 360 -10.26 -18.04 19.06
C GLU A 360 -10.80 -19.26 18.32
N LYS A 361 -10.36 -19.44 17.07
CA LYS A 361 -10.63 -20.61 16.26
C LYS A 361 -9.36 -21.14 15.60
N GLU A 362 -9.40 -22.38 15.13
CA GLU A 362 -8.34 -22.96 14.32
C GLU A 362 -8.17 -22.17 13.01
N ILE A 363 -6.92 -21.87 12.66
CA ILE A 363 -6.54 -21.04 11.53
C ILE A 363 -5.85 -21.84 10.45
N ILE A 364 -6.32 -21.67 9.21
CA ILE A 364 -5.68 -22.19 8.01
C ILE A 364 -4.69 -21.14 7.50
N PRO A 365 -3.36 -21.42 7.47
CA PRO A 365 -2.39 -20.46 6.98
C PRO A 365 -2.50 -20.28 5.47
N PHE A 366 -2.49 -19.01 5.01
CA PHE A 366 -2.41 -18.71 3.58
C PHE A 366 -1.00 -19.01 3.05
N GLN A 367 -0.92 -19.57 1.84
CA GLN A 367 0.33 -19.80 1.14
C GLN A 367 0.27 -19.26 -0.28
N TRP A 368 1.30 -18.49 -0.66
CA TRP A 368 1.44 -18.03 -2.03
C TRP A 368 1.71 -19.18 -3.00
N PRO A 369 1.15 -19.13 -4.22
CA PRO A 369 1.58 -20.01 -5.30
C PRO A 369 3.08 -19.88 -5.59
N HIS A 370 3.69 -20.93 -6.08
CA HIS A 370 5.10 -20.93 -6.44
C HIS A 370 5.38 -19.99 -7.63
N ARG A 371 6.47 -19.24 -7.54
CA ARG A 371 7.00 -18.42 -8.64
C ARG A 371 8.22 -19.11 -9.26
N ILE A 372 8.37 -18.97 -10.58
CA ILE A 372 9.51 -19.50 -11.31
C ILE A 372 10.77 -18.65 -11.12
N HIS A 373 10.61 -17.36 -10.94
CA HIS A 373 11.68 -16.40 -10.66
C HIS A 373 11.63 -15.90 -9.19
N PRO A 374 12.76 -15.71 -8.50
CA PRO A 374 14.10 -16.19 -8.82
C PRO A 374 14.30 -17.64 -8.32
N LYS A 375 14.51 -18.58 -9.19
CA LYS A 375 14.81 -19.97 -8.84
C LYS A 375 16.03 -20.45 -9.63
N ASP A 376 16.80 -21.36 -9.03
CA ASP A 376 17.89 -22.04 -9.72
C ASP A 376 17.35 -22.96 -10.83
N GLU A 377 18.22 -23.34 -11.75
CA GLU A 377 17.86 -24.11 -12.94
C GLU A 377 17.24 -25.48 -12.61
N ARG A 378 17.76 -26.18 -11.59
CA ARG A 378 17.25 -27.49 -11.16
C ARG A 378 15.83 -27.38 -10.62
N THR A 379 15.57 -26.40 -9.78
CA THR A 379 14.25 -26.12 -9.22
C THR A 379 13.27 -25.74 -10.34
N ARG A 380 13.66 -24.85 -11.28
CA ARG A 380 12.83 -24.51 -12.45
C ARG A 380 12.48 -25.73 -13.30
N SER A 381 13.46 -26.58 -13.60
CA SER A 381 13.24 -27.81 -14.37
C SER A 381 12.23 -28.73 -13.71
N SER A 382 12.35 -28.93 -12.40
CA SER A 382 11.39 -29.74 -11.63
C SER A 382 9.98 -29.11 -11.64
N MET A 383 9.87 -27.79 -11.47
CA MET A 383 8.58 -27.08 -11.54
C MET A 383 7.91 -27.23 -12.91
N ILE A 384 8.68 -27.14 -13.99
CA ILE A 384 8.18 -27.28 -15.37
C ILE A 384 7.73 -28.70 -15.65
N GLN A 385 8.47 -29.72 -15.18
CA GLN A 385 8.06 -31.12 -15.30
C GLN A 385 6.72 -31.39 -14.62
N ASN A 386 6.52 -30.84 -13.41
CA ASN A 386 5.29 -31.02 -12.65
C ASN A 386 4.11 -30.18 -13.18
N LYS A 387 4.38 -28.96 -13.68
CA LYS A 387 3.40 -28.03 -14.22
C LYS A 387 3.94 -27.41 -15.52
N PRO A 388 3.71 -28.02 -16.72
CA PRO A 388 4.32 -27.56 -18.00
C PRO A 388 4.09 -26.08 -18.32
N LYS A 389 2.98 -25.48 -17.88
CA LYS A 389 2.70 -24.03 -18.07
C LYS A 389 3.66 -23.12 -17.31
N MET A 390 4.43 -23.64 -16.33
CA MET A 390 5.53 -22.92 -15.71
C MET A 390 6.66 -22.60 -16.70
N GLY A 391 6.86 -23.43 -17.72
CA GLY A 391 7.84 -23.20 -18.78
C GLY A 391 7.38 -22.22 -19.87
N LYS A 392 6.11 -21.84 -19.88
CA LYS A 392 5.58 -20.89 -20.89
C LYS A 392 5.64 -19.48 -20.34
N ILE A 393 6.72 -18.75 -20.66
CA ILE A 393 6.93 -17.37 -20.22
C ILE A 393 6.01 -16.43 -21.01
N VAL A 394 5.17 -15.69 -20.30
CA VAL A 394 4.26 -14.66 -20.82
C VAL A 394 4.88 -13.28 -20.74
N CYS A 395 5.52 -12.94 -19.63
CA CYS A 395 6.25 -11.69 -19.47
C CYS A 395 7.75 -11.96 -19.40
N VAL A 396 8.48 -11.58 -20.43
CA VAL A 396 9.95 -11.81 -20.52
C VAL A 396 10.70 -10.87 -19.57
N CYS A 397 10.29 -9.60 -19.48
CA CYS A 397 10.96 -8.59 -18.64
C CYS A 397 11.00 -8.99 -17.15
N GLU A 398 9.90 -9.58 -16.66
CA GLU A 398 9.74 -9.96 -15.25
C GLU A 398 9.82 -11.49 -15.06
N THR A 399 10.08 -12.23 -16.12
CA THR A 399 10.17 -13.71 -16.14
C THR A 399 8.94 -14.38 -15.47
N VAL A 400 7.73 -14.02 -15.95
CA VAL A 400 6.47 -14.55 -15.42
C VAL A 400 5.88 -15.57 -16.37
N SER A 401 5.54 -16.73 -15.84
CA SER A 401 4.95 -17.85 -16.59
C SER A 401 3.43 -17.76 -16.71
N GLU A 402 2.85 -18.51 -17.67
CA GLU A 402 1.40 -18.67 -17.81
C GLU A 402 0.78 -19.23 -16.53
N GLN A 403 1.46 -20.19 -15.88
CA GLN A 403 0.93 -20.83 -14.68
C GLN A 403 0.82 -19.85 -13.51
N GLU A 404 1.80 -18.97 -13.30
CA GLU A 404 1.75 -17.98 -12.23
C GLU A 404 0.57 -17.01 -12.40
N ILE A 405 0.27 -16.62 -13.64
CA ILE A 405 -0.90 -15.77 -13.94
C ILE A 405 -2.21 -16.52 -13.64
N ILE A 406 -2.30 -17.79 -14.04
CA ILE A 406 -3.47 -18.62 -13.77
C ILE A 406 -3.66 -18.78 -12.25
N ASP A 407 -2.60 -19.11 -11.54
CA ASP A 407 -2.64 -19.29 -10.09
C ASP A 407 -3.07 -17.99 -9.39
N ALA A 408 -2.59 -16.81 -9.85
CA ALA A 408 -2.99 -15.51 -9.32
C ALA A 408 -4.48 -15.17 -9.59
N ILE A 409 -5.04 -15.59 -10.71
CA ILE A 409 -6.48 -15.40 -11.00
C ILE A 409 -7.34 -16.33 -10.14
N ARG A 410 -6.84 -17.53 -9.83
CA ARG A 410 -7.56 -18.58 -9.08
C ARG A 410 -7.44 -18.49 -7.57
N LEU A 411 -6.64 -17.57 -7.03
CA LEU A 411 -6.62 -17.31 -5.58
C LEU A 411 -8.03 -17.03 -5.05
N PRO A 412 -8.34 -17.32 -3.78
CA PRO A 412 -9.61 -16.92 -3.14
C PRO A 412 -9.90 -15.44 -3.35
N VAL A 413 -8.90 -14.57 -3.15
CA VAL A 413 -8.91 -13.17 -3.54
C VAL A 413 -8.02 -13.00 -4.77
N GLY A 414 -8.43 -13.58 -5.89
CA GLY A 414 -7.65 -13.58 -7.13
C GLY A 414 -7.87 -12.32 -7.97
N ALA A 415 -6.95 -12.10 -8.93
CA ALA A 415 -7.07 -11.01 -9.89
C ALA A 415 -8.33 -11.09 -10.74
N ARG A 416 -8.95 -9.95 -11.02
CA ARG A 416 -10.12 -9.80 -11.87
C ARG A 416 -9.90 -8.78 -12.98
N SER A 417 -8.72 -8.17 -13.04
CA SER A 417 -8.32 -7.15 -14.00
C SER A 417 -6.87 -7.35 -14.43
N VAL A 418 -6.47 -6.70 -15.53
CA VAL A 418 -5.06 -6.67 -15.98
C VAL A 418 -4.16 -6.10 -14.90
N LYS A 419 -4.60 -5.02 -14.25
CA LYS A 419 -3.88 -4.38 -13.13
C LYS A 419 -3.80 -5.28 -11.90
N GLY A 420 -4.84 -6.10 -11.62
CA GLY A 420 -4.83 -7.11 -10.57
C GLY A 420 -3.76 -8.17 -10.82
N VAL A 421 -3.68 -8.71 -12.04
CA VAL A 421 -2.61 -9.64 -12.44
C VAL A 421 -1.24 -9.00 -12.29
N LYS A 422 -1.07 -7.74 -12.74
CA LYS A 422 0.17 -6.98 -12.59
C LYS A 422 0.62 -6.85 -11.13
N ARG A 423 -0.32 -6.55 -10.21
CA ARG A 423 -0.04 -6.42 -8.77
C ARG A 423 0.36 -7.74 -8.12
N LEU A 424 -0.23 -8.85 -8.56
CA LEU A 424 0.03 -10.17 -7.99
C LEU A 424 1.26 -10.85 -8.59
N THR A 425 1.52 -10.68 -9.89
CA THR A 425 2.58 -11.44 -10.60
C THR A 425 3.50 -10.60 -11.47
N ARG A 426 3.32 -9.26 -11.55
CA ARG A 426 4.19 -8.26 -12.22
C ARG A 426 4.18 -8.15 -13.75
N PRO A 427 3.42 -8.90 -14.59
CA PRO A 427 3.37 -8.61 -16.03
C PRO A 427 3.01 -7.13 -16.26
N GLY A 428 3.75 -6.46 -17.14
CA GLY A 428 3.56 -5.04 -17.40
C GLY A 428 4.30 -4.10 -16.44
N SER A 429 5.15 -4.60 -15.53
CA SER A 429 5.96 -3.77 -14.62
C SER A 429 7.37 -3.45 -15.16
N GLY A 430 7.92 -4.29 -16.04
CA GLY A 430 9.24 -4.10 -16.59
C GLY A 430 9.29 -3.08 -17.72
N ARG A 431 10.45 -2.96 -18.37
CA ARG A 431 10.82 -1.92 -19.38
C ARG A 431 9.76 -1.65 -20.46
N CYS A 432 9.07 -2.69 -20.97
CA CYS A 432 8.08 -2.52 -22.04
C CYS A 432 6.70 -2.06 -21.54
N GLN A 433 6.48 -1.97 -20.22
CA GLN A 433 5.23 -1.54 -19.58
C GLN A 433 3.97 -2.21 -20.14
N GLY A 434 4.04 -3.52 -20.42
CA GLY A 434 2.91 -4.32 -20.91
C GLY A 434 2.83 -4.51 -22.41
N GLY A 435 3.63 -3.78 -23.21
CA GLY A 435 3.55 -3.77 -24.67
C GLY A 435 3.54 -5.15 -25.33
N PHE A 436 4.13 -6.19 -24.70
CA PHE A 436 4.15 -7.55 -25.23
C PHE A 436 3.23 -8.52 -24.45
N CYS A 437 3.09 -8.36 -23.15
CA CYS A 437 2.44 -9.37 -22.32
C CYS A 437 0.94 -9.11 -22.05
N GLU A 438 0.46 -7.86 -22.13
CA GLU A 438 -0.93 -7.53 -21.74
C GLU A 438 -1.97 -8.26 -22.60
N THR A 439 -1.76 -8.42 -23.90
CA THR A 439 -2.68 -9.19 -24.77
C THR A 439 -2.83 -10.66 -24.30
N ALA A 440 -1.73 -11.28 -23.88
CA ALA A 440 -1.77 -12.63 -23.35
C ALA A 440 -2.46 -12.67 -21.97
N VAL A 441 -2.23 -11.66 -21.12
CA VAL A 441 -2.90 -11.52 -19.82
C VAL A 441 -4.43 -11.39 -20.01
N VAL A 442 -4.90 -10.57 -20.97
CA VAL A 442 -6.31 -10.44 -21.31
C VAL A 442 -6.92 -11.78 -21.72
N LYS A 443 -6.24 -12.54 -22.58
CA LYS A 443 -6.71 -13.87 -23.00
C LYS A 443 -6.79 -14.85 -21.83
N LEU A 444 -5.84 -14.80 -20.91
CA LEU A 444 -5.84 -15.65 -19.72
C LEU A 444 -6.97 -15.25 -18.77
N LEU A 445 -7.16 -13.97 -18.50
CA LEU A 445 -8.29 -13.47 -17.69
C LEU A 445 -9.63 -13.89 -18.28
N ALA A 446 -9.84 -13.66 -19.59
CA ALA A 446 -11.08 -14.05 -20.28
C ALA A 446 -11.37 -15.55 -20.13
N ARG A 447 -10.35 -16.39 -20.34
CA ARG A 447 -10.45 -17.84 -20.21
C ARG A 447 -10.75 -18.28 -18.78
N GLU A 448 -9.97 -17.81 -17.81
CA GLU A 448 -10.07 -18.26 -16.42
C GLU A 448 -11.34 -17.75 -15.71
N LEU A 449 -11.84 -16.57 -16.11
CA LEU A 449 -13.08 -15.98 -15.59
C LEU A 449 -14.32 -16.38 -16.39
N ASN A 450 -14.13 -17.08 -17.52
CA ASN A 450 -15.19 -17.47 -18.45
C ASN A 450 -16.05 -16.27 -18.93
N ILE A 451 -15.38 -15.22 -19.35
CA ILE A 451 -15.98 -13.98 -19.89
C ILE A 451 -15.43 -13.70 -21.30
N HIS A 452 -16.13 -12.86 -22.06
CA HIS A 452 -15.64 -12.44 -23.36
C HIS A 452 -14.41 -11.49 -23.18
N PRO A 453 -13.40 -11.52 -24.09
CA PRO A 453 -12.23 -10.63 -23.96
C PRO A 453 -12.56 -9.13 -23.85
N SER A 454 -13.67 -8.67 -24.45
CA SER A 454 -14.12 -7.27 -24.34
C SER A 454 -14.65 -6.90 -22.94
N GLU A 455 -14.97 -7.88 -22.09
CA GLU A 455 -15.43 -7.68 -20.71
C GLU A 455 -14.28 -7.65 -19.71
N VAL A 456 -13.04 -7.99 -20.17
CA VAL A 456 -11.86 -7.94 -19.32
C VAL A 456 -11.56 -6.49 -18.94
N LEU A 457 -11.43 -6.25 -17.65
CA LEU A 457 -11.13 -4.92 -17.10
C LEU A 457 -9.63 -4.67 -17.09
N TYR A 458 -9.22 -3.43 -17.37
CA TYR A 458 -7.84 -2.98 -17.11
C TYR A 458 -7.63 -2.75 -15.61
N ASP A 459 -8.52 -1.98 -14.99
CA ASP A 459 -8.65 -1.75 -13.54
C ASP A 459 -10.14 -1.85 -13.19
N ASN A 460 -10.88 -0.74 -13.17
CA ASN A 460 -12.34 -0.67 -13.04
C ASN A 460 -13.06 -0.46 -14.38
N GLU A 461 -12.32 -0.20 -15.46
CA GLU A 461 -12.83 0.02 -16.81
C GLU A 461 -12.43 -1.11 -17.75
N ALA A 462 -13.21 -1.32 -18.81
CA ALA A 462 -12.90 -2.31 -19.85
C ALA A 462 -11.52 -2.04 -20.48
N PHE A 463 -10.72 -3.10 -20.66
CA PHE A 463 -9.42 -3.02 -21.33
C PHE A 463 -9.56 -2.71 -22.83
N LEU A 464 -10.50 -3.41 -23.50
CA LEU A 464 -10.81 -3.21 -24.90
C LEU A 464 -12.04 -2.33 -25.03
N ARG A 465 -11.90 -1.15 -25.64
CA ARG A 465 -13.04 -0.32 -26.03
C ARG A 465 -13.60 -0.81 -27.36
N PRO A 466 -14.94 -0.88 -27.56
CA PRO A 466 -15.52 -1.17 -28.86
C PRO A 466 -15.01 -0.16 -29.91
N TYR A 467 -14.62 -0.65 -31.08
CA TYR A 467 -14.22 0.20 -32.20
C TYR A 467 -15.41 1.10 -32.57
N GLY A 468 -15.24 2.41 -32.54
CA GLY A 468 -16.27 3.39 -32.91
C GLY A 468 -17.05 4.03 -31.74
N SER A 469 -16.81 3.66 -30.48
CA SER A 469 -17.33 4.45 -29.35
C SER A 469 -16.54 5.78 -29.28
N LYS A 470 -17.05 6.81 -29.96
CA LYS A 470 -16.61 8.18 -29.75
C LYS A 470 -17.06 8.60 -28.35
N HIS A 471 -16.22 9.36 -27.67
CA HIS A 471 -16.61 10.05 -26.44
C HIS A 471 -17.88 10.89 -26.73
N GLU A 472 -19.00 10.54 -26.14
CA GLU A 472 -20.07 11.45 -25.85
C GLU A 472 -19.84 12.08 -24.49
#